data_0c66921680a3743baf55408361fc3d6a
#
_entry.id   0c66921680a3743baf55408361fc3d6a
#
_cell.length_a   1.000
_cell.length_b   1.000
_cell.length_c   1.000
_cell.angle_alpha   90.00
_cell.angle_beta   90.00
_cell.angle_gamma   90.00
#
_symmetry.space_group_name_H-M   'P 1'
#
loop_
_entity.id
_entity.type
_entity.pdbx_description
1 polymer ?
#
loop_
_entity_poly.entity_id
_entity_poly.type
_entity_poly.pdbx_seq_one_letter_code
_entity_poly.pdbx_strand_id
1 'polypeptide(L)'
;MAAVVAATALKGRGARNARVLRGILSGATANKASQNRTRALQSHSSPECKEEPEPLSPELEYIPRKRGKNPMKAVGLAWYSLYTRTWLGYLFYRQQLRRARNRYPKGHSRTQPRLFNDNYSYLIIDTQARLAVVVDPSDPQAVQASIEKEGVDLVAILCTHKHWDHSGGNRDLSRRHQDCRVYGSPQDGIPYLTHPLCHQDVVSVGRLQIRALATPGHTQGHLVYLLDGEPYKGPSCLFSGDLLFLSGCGRTFEGTAETMLSSLDTVLGLGDDTLLWPGHEYAEENLGFAGVVEPENLARERKMQWVQRQRMERKSTCPSTLGEERSYNPFLRTHCLVLQEALGPGPGPTGDDSYSRAELLEKLRRLKDLHKSK
;
A
#
# COMPACT_ATOMS: atom_id res chain seq x y z
N MET A 1 -1.19 30.30 0.96
CA MET A 1 -1.81 29.45 1.99
C MET A 1 -1.49 28.02 1.66
N ALA A 2 -0.86 27.35 2.59
CA ALA A 2 -0.35 26.01 2.42
C ALA A 2 -1.48 24.99 2.37
N ALA A 3 -1.46 24.08 1.40
CA ALA A 3 -2.17 22.83 1.55
C ALA A 3 -1.36 21.94 2.50
N VAL A 4 -1.99 21.45 3.53
CA VAL A 4 -1.40 20.43 4.37
C VAL A 4 -1.91 19.10 3.85
N VAL A 5 -1.05 18.35 3.17
CA VAL A 5 -1.25 16.91 3.08
C VAL A 5 -0.95 16.38 4.47
N ALA A 6 -1.96 16.33 5.31
CA ALA A 6 -1.88 15.63 6.58
C ALA A 6 -2.12 14.15 6.28
N ALA A 7 -1.08 13.44 5.87
CA ALA A 7 -1.14 11.99 5.88
C ALA A 7 -1.06 11.56 7.35
N THR A 8 -2.21 11.25 7.93
CA THR A 8 -2.27 10.68 9.26
C THR A 8 -2.23 9.18 9.13
N ALA A 9 -1.10 8.56 9.46
CA ALA A 9 -1.03 7.13 9.62
C ALA A 9 -1.88 6.74 10.85
N LEU A 10 -3.06 6.20 10.60
CA LEU A 10 -4.00 5.78 11.63
C LEU A 10 -3.66 4.35 12.05
N LYS A 11 -2.92 4.19 13.14
CA LYS A 11 -2.78 2.89 13.81
C LYS A 11 -4.02 2.59 14.62
N GLY A 12 -4.52 1.37 14.54
CA GLY A 12 -5.50 0.87 15.48
C GLY A 12 -5.08 1.14 16.93
N ARG A 13 -5.95 1.71 17.72
CA ARG A 13 -5.85 2.22 19.09
C ARG A 13 -4.50 2.14 19.81
N GLY A 14 -3.89 3.27 20.02
CA GLY A 14 -2.70 3.54 20.83
C GLY A 14 -2.01 4.84 20.44
N ALA A 15 -2.36 5.41 19.32
CA ALA A 15 -1.74 6.62 18.79
C ALA A 15 -2.29 7.88 19.48
N ARG A 16 -1.69 8.26 20.60
CA ARG A 16 -1.72 9.67 21.07
C ARG A 16 -0.89 10.60 20.19
N ASN A 17 -0.32 10.11 19.10
CA ASN A 17 0.52 10.88 18.18
C ASN A 17 0.12 10.57 16.73
N ALA A 18 -1.07 11.03 16.32
CA ALA A 18 -1.29 11.37 14.93
C ALA A 18 -0.34 12.54 14.65
N ARG A 19 0.85 12.29 14.12
CA ARG A 19 1.68 13.36 13.57
C ARG A 19 1.02 13.81 12.29
N VAL A 20 0.36 14.96 12.37
CA VAL A 20 0.14 15.80 11.20
C VAL A 20 1.52 16.22 10.75
N LEU A 21 2.05 15.61 9.70
CA LEU A 21 3.18 16.15 8.97
C LEU A 21 2.67 17.40 8.25
N ARG A 22 2.71 18.53 8.97
CA ARG A 22 2.50 19.84 8.39
C ARG A 22 3.73 20.15 7.55
N GLY A 23 3.73 19.72 6.29
CA GLY A 23 4.58 20.33 5.29
C GLY A 23 4.08 21.75 5.08
N ILE A 24 4.73 22.73 5.72
CA ILE A 24 4.44 24.16 5.51
C ILE A 24 5.05 24.51 4.17
N LEU A 25 4.21 24.59 3.13
CA LEU A 25 4.59 25.22 1.88
C LEU A 25 4.04 26.64 1.92
N SER A 26 4.91 27.60 2.28
CA SER A 26 4.62 29.01 2.33
C SER A 26 4.71 29.65 0.96
N GLY A 27 3.65 30.33 0.51
CA GLY A 27 3.68 31.14 -0.70
C GLY A 27 2.37 31.86 -0.98
N ALA A 28 2.26 33.09 -0.45
CA ALA A 28 1.52 34.28 -0.91
C ALA A 28 0.04 34.23 -1.36
N THR A 29 -0.75 34.95 -0.56
CA THR A 29 -1.87 35.89 -0.80
C THR A 29 -3.19 35.44 -1.41
N ALA A 30 -4.21 35.81 -0.63
CA ALA A 30 -5.65 35.62 -0.79
C ALA A 30 -6.27 36.40 -1.98
N ASN A 31 -7.30 35.87 -2.65
CA ASN A 31 -8.63 36.46 -2.55
C ASN A 31 -9.74 35.62 -3.24
N LYS A 32 -10.93 35.72 -2.68
CA LYS A 32 -12.26 35.32 -3.16
C LYS A 32 -12.65 33.86 -3.03
N ALA A 33 -13.17 33.56 -1.87
CA ALA A 33 -14.09 32.46 -1.60
C ALA A 33 -15.53 32.84 -2.03
N SER A 34 -16.28 31.80 -2.35
CA SER A 34 -17.73 31.81 -2.52
C SER A 34 -18.26 31.74 -3.95
N GLN A 35 -18.14 30.57 -4.57
CA GLN A 35 -19.14 30.09 -5.56
C GLN A 35 -18.81 28.72 -6.20
N ASN A 36 -17.99 27.85 -5.60
CA ASN A 36 -17.59 26.61 -6.25
C ASN A 36 -17.78 25.33 -5.40
N ARG A 37 -18.94 25.17 -4.74
CA ARG A 37 -19.27 23.86 -4.12
C ARG A 37 -19.60 22.76 -5.13
N THR A 38 -20.05 23.12 -6.33
CA THR A 38 -20.53 22.18 -7.36
C THR A 38 -19.44 21.73 -8.36
N ARG A 39 -18.24 22.30 -8.32
CA ARG A 39 -17.17 21.97 -9.28
C ARG A 39 -16.11 21.02 -8.75
N ALA A 40 -16.25 20.55 -7.52
CA ALA A 40 -15.20 19.79 -6.81
C ALA A 40 -15.08 18.30 -7.21
N LEU A 41 -15.97 17.79 -8.06
CA LEU A 41 -16.05 16.39 -8.45
C LEU A 41 -16.14 16.24 -9.96
N GLN A 42 -15.16 16.75 -10.70
CA GLN A 42 -15.01 16.38 -12.10
C GLN A 42 -14.12 15.15 -12.20
N SER A 43 -14.75 13.98 -12.41
CA SER A 43 -14.06 12.85 -13.02
C SER A 43 -14.01 13.12 -14.52
N HIS A 44 -12.84 13.33 -15.09
CA HIS A 44 -12.68 13.12 -16.52
C HIS A 44 -12.80 11.62 -16.74
N SER A 45 -13.98 11.16 -17.14
CA SER A 45 -14.17 9.83 -17.66
C SER A 45 -13.44 9.75 -18.99
N SER A 46 -12.30 9.11 -19.00
CA SER A 46 -11.75 8.52 -20.22
C SER A 46 -12.76 7.52 -20.77
N PRO A 47 -12.83 7.33 -22.10
CA PRO A 47 -13.81 6.45 -22.70
C PRO A 47 -13.73 5.09 -22.04
N GLU A 48 -14.89 4.49 -21.86
CA GLU A 48 -15.14 3.18 -21.25
C GLU A 48 -13.95 2.22 -21.41
N CYS A 49 -13.55 1.54 -20.34
CA CYS A 49 -12.65 0.39 -20.38
C CYS A 49 -13.30 -0.73 -21.23
N LYS A 50 -13.32 -0.57 -22.54
CA LYS A 50 -13.87 -1.51 -23.53
C LYS A 50 -12.78 -2.33 -24.22
N GLU A 51 -11.56 -2.33 -23.76
CA GLU A 51 -10.61 -3.33 -24.20
C GLU A 51 -10.77 -4.55 -23.31
N GLU A 52 -11.61 -5.48 -23.75
CA GLU A 52 -11.40 -6.89 -23.43
C GLU A 52 -9.94 -7.20 -23.81
N PRO A 53 -9.13 -7.81 -22.92
CA PRO A 53 -7.78 -8.20 -23.30
C PRO A 53 -7.91 -9.09 -24.53
N GLU A 54 -7.23 -8.72 -25.62
CA GLU A 54 -7.11 -9.61 -26.77
C GLU A 54 -6.71 -10.99 -26.26
N PRO A 55 -7.34 -12.06 -26.74
CA PRO A 55 -6.97 -13.41 -26.35
C PRO A 55 -5.49 -13.61 -26.77
N LEU A 56 -4.63 -13.76 -25.77
CA LEU A 56 -3.23 -14.15 -25.95
C LEU A 56 -3.21 -15.34 -26.90
N SER A 57 -2.41 -15.24 -27.97
CA SER A 57 -2.24 -16.28 -29.00
C SER A 57 -2.05 -17.66 -28.37
N PRO A 58 -2.61 -18.73 -28.96
CA PRO A 58 -2.68 -20.06 -28.35
C PRO A 58 -1.37 -20.87 -28.45
N GLU A 59 -0.21 -20.25 -28.33
CA GLU A 59 1.10 -20.94 -28.47
C GLU A 59 2.02 -20.80 -27.25
N LEU A 60 1.47 -20.94 -26.05
CA LEU A 60 2.26 -21.32 -24.89
C LEU A 60 1.46 -22.35 -24.09
N GLU A 61 1.47 -23.62 -24.59
CA GLU A 61 1.08 -24.76 -23.76
C GLU A 61 2.00 -24.80 -22.53
N TYR A 62 1.47 -24.29 -21.42
CA TYR A 62 2.06 -24.49 -20.10
C TYR A 62 1.98 -26.00 -19.79
N ILE A 63 3.08 -26.72 -19.97
CA ILE A 63 3.25 -28.09 -19.45
C ILE A 63 3.36 -27.93 -17.90
N PRO A 64 2.33 -28.33 -17.13
CA PRO A 64 2.42 -28.28 -15.70
C PRO A 64 3.43 -29.30 -15.21
N ARG A 65 4.62 -28.88 -14.79
CA ARG A 65 5.46 -29.74 -13.93
C ARG A 65 4.57 -30.18 -12.77
N LYS A 66 4.38 -31.50 -12.63
CA LYS A 66 3.67 -32.15 -11.52
C LYS A 66 4.35 -31.72 -10.21
N ARG A 67 3.98 -30.55 -9.67
CA ARG A 67 4.30 -30.17 -8.30
C ARG A 67 3.48 -31.07 -7.40
N GLY A 68 4.17 -31.90 -6.62
CA GLY A 68 3.52 -32.65 -5.56
C GLY A 68 2.64 -31.72 -4.75
N LYS A 69 1.35 -32.04 -4.60
CA LYS A 69 0.38 -31.27 -3.85
C LYS A 69 0.84 -31.23 -2.39
N ASN A 70 1.46 -30.15 -1.98
CA ASN A 70 1.73 -29.92 -0.56
C ASN A 70 0.39 -29.56 0.10
N PRO A 71 -0.21 -30.45 0.93
CA PRO A 71 -1.53 -30.24 1.49
C PRO A 71 -1.61 -28.97 2.36
N MET A 72 -0.51 -28.57 2.98
CA MET A 72 -0.43 -27.33 3.76
C MET A 72 -0.60 -26.07 2.89
N LYS A 73 -0.09 -26.07 1.64
CA LYS A 73 -0.32 -24.94 0.72
C LYS A 73 -1.78 -24.87 0.26
N ALA A 74 -2.41 -26.01 0.02
CA ALA A 74 -3.82 -26.07 -0.38
C ALA A 74 -4.74 -25.54 0.74
N VAL A 75 -4.47 -25.88 1.99
CA VAL A 75 -5.19 -25.39 3.16
C VAL A 75 -4.97 -23.86 3.33
N GLY A 76 -3.74 -23.38 3.14
CA GLY A 76 -3.43 -21.95 3.21
C GLY A 76 -4.16 -21.14 2.14
N LEU A 77 -4.22 -21.62 0.90
CA LEU A 77 -4.96 -20.97 -0.19
C LEU A 77 -6.48 -20.99 0.02
N ALA A 78 -7.02 -22.09 0.54
CA ALA A 78 -8.44 -22.22 0.86
C ALA A 78 -8.82 -21.25 1.99
N TRP A 79 -8.02 -21.14 3.04
CA TRP A 79 -8.21 -20.18 4.12
C TRP A 79 -8.10 -18.73 3.64
N TYR A 80 -7.10 -18.42 2.81
CA TYR A 80 -6.95 -17.12 2.18
C TYR A 80 -8.19 -16.74 1.36
N SER A 81 -8.67 -17.64 0.50
CA SER A 81 -9.87 -17.41 -0.30
C SER A 81 -11.12 -17.23 0.57
N LEU A 82 -11.28 -18.04 1.62
CA LEU A 82 -12.36 -17.90 2.57
C LEU A 82 -12.30 -16.54 3.29
N TYR A 83 -11.12 -16.15 3.76
CA TYR A 83 -10.93 -14.89 4.48
C TYR A 83 -11.20 -13.67 3.59
N THR A 84 -10.66 -13.64 2.37
CA THR A 84 -10.71 -12.47 1.49
C THR A 84 -12.01 -12.32 0.71
N ARG A 85 -12.74 -13.42 0.45
CA ARG A 85 -13.86 -13.44 -0.51
C ARG A 85 -15.22 -13.73 0.12
N THR A 86 -15.30 -13.98 1.43
CA THR A 86 -16.57 -14.40 2.05
C THR A 86 -16.99 -13.48 3.19
N TRP A 87 -18.32 -13.49 3.44
CA TRP A 87 -18.90 -12.85 4.61
C TRP A 87 -18.35 -13.39 5.93
N LEU A 88 -18.00 -14.67 5.98
CA LEU A 88 -17.37 -15.27 7.18
C LEU A 88 -15.99 -14.66 7.44
N GLY A 89 -15.20 -14.45 6.39
CA GLY A 89 -13.92 -13.72 6.50
C GLY A 89 -14.11 -12.29 7.01
N TYR A 90 -15.12 -11.58 6.52
CA TYR A 90 -15.48 -10.25 7.01
C TYR A 90 -15.90 -10.26 8.49
N LEU A 91 -16.72 -11.24 8.91
CA LEU A 91 -17.10 -11.39 10.32
C LEU A 91 -15.89 -11.68 11.21
N PHE A 92 -14.99 -12.55 10.73
CA PHE A 92 -13.74 -12.84 11.43
C PHE A 92 -12.88 -11.58 11.57
N TYR A 93 -12.68 -10.82 10.49
CA TYR A 93 -12.02 -9.52 10.52
C TYR A 93 -12.65 -8.56 11.53
N ARG A 94 -13.98 -8.38 11.50
CA ARG A 94 -14.73 -7.54 12.44
C ARG A 94 -14.53 -7.98 13.89
N GLN A 95 -14.49 -9.29 14.13
CA GLN A 95 -14.24 -9.84 15.47
C GLN A 95 -12.80 -9.55 15.93
N GLN A 96 -11.81 -9.73 15.06
CA GLN A 96 -10.40 -9.39 15.36
C GLN A 96 -10.25 -7.90 15.66
N LEU A 97 -10.84 -7.04 14.86
CA LEU A 97 -10.85 -5.60 15.08
C LEU A 97 -11.47 -5.23 16.45
N ARG A 98 -12.59 -5.84 16.81
CA ARG A 98 -13.21 -5.66 18.14
C ARG A 98 -12.29 -6.16 19.27
N ARG A 99 -11.65 -7.32 19.12
CA ARG A 99 -10.71 -7.87 20.10
C ARG A 99 -9.50 -6.96 20.27
N ALA A 100 -8.94 -6.45 19.19
CA ALA A 100 -7.83 -5.49 19.22
C ALA A 100 -8.21 -4.21 19.98
N ARG A 101 -9.42 -3.69 19.77
CA ARG A 101 -9.95 -2.52 20.49
C ARG A 101 -10.17 -2.79 21.99
N ASN A 102 -10.61 -3.98 22.38
CA ASN A 102 -10.94 -4.32 23.78
C ASN A 102 -9.72 -4.73 24.61
N ARG A 103 -8.66 -5.26 23.98
CA ARG A 103 -7.44 -5.70 24.67
C ARG A 103 -6.53 -4.57 25.17
N TYR A 104 -6.75 -3.34 24.70
CA TYR A 104 -5.96 -2.19 25.13
C TYR A 104 -6.83 -1.07 25.70
N PRO A 105 -7.34 -1.21 26.93
CA PRO A 105 -7.84 -0.07 27.67
C PRO A 105 -6.69 0.92 27.89
N LYS A 106 -7.00 2.20 27.97
CA LYS A 106 -6.03 3.29 28.12
C LYS A 106 -4.98 2.96 29.21
N GLY A 107 -3.72 2.75 28.86
CA GLY A 107 -2.63 2.78 29.82
C GLY A 107 -1.69 1.58 29.94
N HIS A 108 -1.88 0.44 29.28
CA HIS A 108 -1.02 -0.72 29.47
C HIS A 108 -0.14 -1.03 28.24
N SER A 109 1.18 -1.05 28.53
CA SER A 109 2.21 -1.57 27.62
C SER A 109 2.40 -3.07 27.91
N ARG A 110 2.61 -3.83 26.90
CA ARG A 110 3.33 -5.09 26.71
C ARG A 110 2.56 -6.22 26.04
N THR A 111 3.29 -6.81 25.09
CA THR A 111 3.13 -8.09 24.39
C THR A 111 1.89 -8.27 23.50
N GLN A 112 2.22 -8.48 22.24
CA GLN A 112 1.39 -8.53 21.05
C GLN A 112 0.52 -9.79 20.91
N PRO A 113 -0.55 -9.68 20.12
CA PRO A 113 -0.64 -10.48 18.91
C PRO A 113 -0.78 -9.61 17.66
N ARG A 114 -0.05 -10.00 16.63
CA ARG A 114 0.41 -9.24 15.47
C ARG A 114 -0.57 -9.09 14.30
N LEU A 115 -1.88 -9.27 14.42
CA LEU A 115 -2.74 -9.40 13.23
C LEU A 115 -3.43 -8.12 12.75
N PHE A 116 -3.47 -7.02 13.50
CA PHE A 116 -4.14 -5.76 13.09
C PHE A 116 -3.55 -4.48 13.71
N ASN A 117 -2.33 -4.55 14.25
CA ASN A 117 -1.68 -3.41 14.89
C ASN A 117 -0.67 -2.67 14.00
N ASP A 118 -0.51 -3.13 12.78
CA ASP A 118 0.50 -2.66 11.82
C ASP A 118 -0.07 -2.01 10.55
N ASN A 119 -1.39 -2.07 10.33
CA ASN A 119 -2.04 -1.43 9.18
C ASN A 119 -1.98 0.09 9.27
N TYR A 120 -1.80 0.70 8.10
CA TYR A 120 -1.93 2.12 7.88
C TYR A 120 -3.18 2.46 7.07
N SER A 121 -3.89 3.49 7.50
CA SER A 121 -4.88 4.21 6.70
C SER A 121 -4.44 5.66 6.60
N TYR A 122 -4.66 6.31 5.47
CA TYR A 122 -4.17 7.67 5.24
C TYR A 122 -5.33 8.61 4.95
N LEU A 123 -5.44 9.68 5.74
CA LEU A 123 -6.37 10.78 5.50
C LEU A 123 -5.63 11.91 4.79
N ILE A 124 -6.00 12.20 3.56
CA ILE A 124 -5.44 13.24 2.71
C ILE A 124 -6.44 14.41 2.69
N ILE A 125 -5.98 15.59 3.03
CA ILE A 125 -6.87 16.75 3.23
C ILE A 125 -6.47 17.90 2.32
N ASP A 126 -7.41 18.38 1.49
CA ASP A 126 -7.33 19.73 0.93
C ASP A 126 -7.84 20.71 1.98
N THR A 127 -6.90 21.35 2.67
CA THR A 127 -7.23 22.27 3.78
C THR A 127 -7.95 23.53 3.33
N GLN A 128 -7.83 23.92 2.06
CA GLN A 128 -8.54 25.08 1.53
C GLN A 128 -10.01 24.76 1.25
N ALA A 129 -10.27 23.62 0.64
CA ALA A 129 -11.62 23.15 0.36
C ALA A 129 -12.28 22.47 1.57
N ARG A 130 -11.50 22.08 2.59
CA ARG A 130 -11.90 21.24 3.73
C ARG A 130 -12.47 19.89 3.29
N LEU A 131 -11.97 19.36 2.16
CA LEU A 131 -12.34 18.08 1.61
C LEU A 131 -11.26 17.04 1.95
N ALA A 132 -11.69 15.83 2.22
CA ALA A 132 -10.80 14.74 2.57
C ALA A 132 -11.01 13.51 1.68
N VAL A 133 -9.89 12.83 1.42
CA VAL A 133 -9.82 11.52 0.79
C VAL A 133 -9.20 10.56 1.79
N VAL A 134 -9.70 9.35 1.94
CA VAL A 134 -9.06 8.31 2.75
C VAL A 134 -8.57 7.18 1.87
N VAL A 135 -7.33 6.72 2.13
CA VAL A 135 -6.76 5.52 1.50
C VAL A 135 -6.82 4.37 2.50
N ASP A 136 -7.35 3.23 2.05
CA ASP A 136 -7.43 1.96 2.78
C ASP A 136 -7.99 2.08 4.21
N PRO A 137 -9.26 2.44 4.38
CA PRO A 137 -9.85 2.65 5.71
C PRO A 137 -10.10 1.34 6.45
N SER A 138 -9.08 0.74 7.03
CA SER A 138 -9.20 -0.52 7.77
C SER A 138 -10.02 -0.39 9.06
N ASP A 139 -9.83 0.67 9.83
CA ASP A 139 -10.61 0.97 11.03
C ASP A 139 -11.52 2.20 10.82
N PRO A 140 -12.80 2.00 10.46
CA PRO A 140 -13.69 3.12 10.13
C PRO A 140 -13.96 4.04 11.33
N GLN A 141 -13.82 3.56 12.57
CA GLN A 141 -14.01 4.42 13.76
C GLN A 141 -12.79 5.32 13.99
N ALA A 142 -11.57 4.80 13.78
CA ALA A 142 -10.37 5.60 13.88
C ALA A 142 -10.32 6.68 12.79
N VAL A 143 -10.73 6.31 11.57
CA VAL A 143 -10.86 7.26 10.45
C VAL A 143 -11.89 8.33 10.78
N GLN A 144 -13.08 7.95 11.24
CA GLN A 144 -14.15 8.89 11.60
C GLN A 144 -13.70 9.89 12.69
N ALA A 145 -13.04 9.40 13.73
CA ALA A 145 -12.53 10.27 14.79
C ALA A 145 -11.49 11.29 14.27
N SER A 146 -10.74 10.92 13.21
CA SER A 146 -9.78 11.85 12.59
C SER A 146 -10.48 12.87 11.70
N ILE A 147 -11.50 12.46 10.94
CA ILE A 147 -12.34 13.37 10.15
C ILE A 147 -12.99 14.43 11.04
N GLU A 148 -13.59 14.00 12.16
CA GLU A 148 -14.21 14.89 13.15
C GLU A 148 -13.18 15.85 13.79
N LYS A 149 -12.01 15.32 14.15
CA LYS A 149 -10.93 16.12 14.75
C LYS A 149 -10.41 17.20 13.81
N GLU A 150 -10.21 16.87 12.53
CA GLU A 150 -9.72 17.81 11.52
C GLU A 150 -10.86 18.71 10.98
N GLY A 151 -12.11 18.38 11.25
CA GLY A 151 -13.30 19.13 10.84
C GLY A 151 -13.44 19.24 9.32
N VAL A 152 -13.28 18.14 8.63
CA VAL A 152 -13.30 18.03 7.15
C VAL A 152 -14.40 17.11 6.66
N ASP A 153 -14.80 17.26 5.40
CA ASP A 153 -15.80 16.45 4.76
C ASP A 153 -15.13 15.31 3.98
N LEU A 154 -15.43 14.05 4.32
CA LEU A 154 -14.95 12.89 3.58
C LEU A 154 -15.77 12.72 2.29
N VAL A 155 -15.12 12.83 1.13
CA VAL A 155 -15.80 12.76 -0.19
C VAL A 155 -15.31 11.59 -1.04
N ALA A 156 -14.20 10.96 -0.69
CA ALA A 156 -13.65 9.82 -1.43
C ALA A 156 -12.95 8.82 -0.53
N ILE A 157 -13.12 7.54 -0.86
CA ILE A 157 -12.34 6.41 -0.35
C ILE A 157 -11.58 5.84 -1.54
N LEU A 158 -10.27 5.71 -1.43
CA LEU A 158 -9.41 5.03 -2.39
C LEU A 158 -8.99 3.69 -1.79
N CYS A 159 -9.35 2.61 -2.43
CA CYS A 159 -9.03 1.27 -1.94
C CYS A 159 -7.98 0.64 -2.85
N THR A 160 -6.80 0.30 -2.28
CA THR A 160 -5.71 -0.28 -3.07
C THR A 160 -6.04 -1.69 -3.53
N HIS A 161 -6.69 -2.49 -2.67
CA HIS A 161 -7.07 -3.86 -2.99
C HIS A 161 -8.16 -4.39 -2.03
N LYS A 162 -8.68 -5.58 -2.32
CA LYS A 162 -9.86 -6.17 -1.68
C LYS A 162 -9.71 -6.66 -0.24
N HIS A 163 -8.49 -6.84 0.28
CA HIS A 163 -8.32 -7.41 1.61
C HIS A 163 -9.01 -6.58 2.69
N TRP A 164 -9.59 -7.25 3.70
CA TRP A 164 -10.42 -6.60 4.70
C TRP A 164 -9.67 -5.60 5.57
N ASP A 165 -8.40 -5.81 5.78
CA ASP A 165 -7.52 -4.91 6.50
C ASP A 165 -7.14 -3.64 5.73
N HIS A 166 -7.65 -3.51 4.50
CA HIS A 166 -7.62 -2.29 3.67
C HIS A 166 -9.03 -1.79 3.37
N SER A 167 -9.93 -2.69 2.93
CA SER A 167 -11.27 -2.36 2.44
C SER A 167 -12.38 -2.44 3.49
N GLY A 168 -12.09 -2.99 4.67
CA GLY A 168 -13.11 -3.37 5.65
C GLY A 168 -13.92 -2.21 6.23
N GLY A 169 -13.42 -0.98 6.15
CA GLY A 169 -14.12 0.22 6.59
C GLY A 169 -15.01 0.87 5.52
N ASN A 170 -14.90 0.46 4.25
CA ASN A 170 -15.63 1.07 3.14
C ASN A 170 -17.14 1.17 3.41
N ARG A 171 -17.73 0.07 3.87
CA ARG A 171 -19.17 0.00 4.19
C ARG A 171 -19.60 1.01 5.24
N ASP A 172 -18.87 1.05 6.35
CA ASP A 172 -19.29 1.85 7.50
C ASP A 172 -19.10 3.35 7.21
N LEU A 173 -18.06 3.73 6.45
CA LEU A 173 -17.79 5.11 6.06
C LEU A 173 -18.73 5.60 4.95
N SER A 174 -18.96 4.81 3.90
CA SER A 174 -19.87 5.22 2.83
C SER A 174 -21.32 5.38 3.30
N ARG A 175 -21.73 4.66 4.35
CA ARG A 175 -23.06 4.85 4.97
C ARG A 175 -23.14 6.10 5.85
N ARG A 176 -22.03 6.54 6.43
CA ARG A 176 -21.97 7.76 7.27
C ARG A 176 -21.87 9.02 6.42
N HIS A 177 -21.18 8.90 5.28
CA HIS A 177 -20.91 9.99 4.33
C HIS A 177 -21.58 9.64 3.00
N GLN A 178 -22.86 10.03 2.85
CA GLN A 178 -23.71 9.58 1.74
C GLN A 178 -23.18 9.99 0.35
N ASP A 179 -22.47 11.11 0.25
CA ASP A 179 -21.87 11.59 -0.98
C ASP A 179 -20.45 11.06 -1.22
N CYS A 180 -19.95 10.22 -0.32
CA CYS A 180 -18.61 9.66 -0.41
C CYS A 180 -18.55 8.56 -1.48
N ARG A 181 -17.65 8.73 -2.44
CA ARG A 181 -17.41 7.78 -3.52
C ARG A 181 -16.35 6.78 -3.11
N VAL A 182 -16.56 5.51 -3.46
CA VAL A 182 -15.59 4.44 -3.24
C VAL A 182 -14.94 4.09 -4.57
N TYR A 183 -13.63 4.31 -4.65
CA TYR A 183 -12.80 4.07 -5.82
C TYR A 183 -11.91 2.85 -5.61
N GLY A 184 -11.63 2.13 -6.69
CA GLY A 184 -10.73 0.98 -6.71
C GLY A 184 -10.82 0.23 -8.02
N SER A 185 -10.06 -0.86 -8.18
CA SER A 185 -10.09 -1.67 -9.39
C SER A 185 -11.38 -2.50 -9.48
N PRO A 186 -12.05 -2.54 -10.65
CA PRO A 186 -13.17 -3.43 -10.88
C PRO A 186 -12.77 -4.92 -10.85
N GLN A 187 -11.50 -5.22 -11.13
CA GLN A 187 -10.97 -6.59 -11.15
C GLN A 187 -10.77 -7.18 -9.75
N ASP A 188 -10.78 -6.35 -8.71
CA ASP A 188 -10.45 -6.81 -7.37
C ASP A 188 -11.68 -7.08 -6.48
N GLY A 189 -12.88 -6.77 -6.94
CA GLY A 189 -14.09 -7.00 -6.16
C GLY A 189 -14.13 -6.15 -4.86
N ILE A 190 -13.69 -4.91 -4.95
CA ILE A 190 -13.65 -3.97 -3.82
C ILE A 190 -15.04 -3.82 -3.19
N PRO A 191 -15.19 -4.03 -1.87
CA PRO A 191 -16.47 -3.86 -1.19
C PRO A 191 -17.00 -2.43 -1.31
N TYR A 192 -18.30 -2.29 -1.71
CA TYR A 192 -18.96 -0.98 -1.87
C TYR A 192 -18.36 -0.09 -2.95
N LEU A 193 -17.65 -0.65 -3.93
CA LEU A 193 -17.12 0.07 -5.09
C LEU A 193 -18.26 0.81 -5.80
N THR A 194 -18.10 2.12 -5.99
CA THR A 194 -19.04 2.96 -6.73
C THR A 194 -18.45 3.53 -8.01
N HIS A 195 -17.14 3.72 -8.03
CA HIS A 195 -16.40 4.32 -9.14
C HIS A 195 -15.18 3.47 -9.46
N PRO A 196 -15.25 2.59 -10.46
CA PRO A 196 -14.12 1.79 -10.90
C PRO A 196 -13.03 2.69 -11.49
N LEU A 197 -11.76 2.31 -11.27
CA LEU A 197 -10.58 2.97 -11.82
C LEU A 197 -9.74 1.98 -12.64
N CYS A 198 -9.26 2.49 -13.78
CA CYS A 198 -8.26 1.85 -14.62
C CYS A 198 -6.86 2.44 -14.37
N HIS A 199 -5.86 1.85 -15.03
CA HIS A 199 -4.50 2.39 -15.02
C HIS A 199 -4.46 3.80 -15.61
N GLN A 200 -3.79 4.74 -14.91
CA GLN A 200 -3.65 6.16 -15.24
C GLN A 200 -4.89 7.04 -14.98
N ASP A 201 -6.01 6.49 -14.55
CA ASP A 201 -7.16 7.32 -14.17
C ASP A 201 -6.80 8.28 -13.02
N VAL A 202 -7.40 9.47 -13.07
CA VAL A 202 -7.14 10.54 -12.08
C VAL A 202 -8.40 10.86 -11.30
N VAL A 203 -8.30 10.79 -9.99
CA VAL A 203 -9.34 11.24 -9.05
C VAL A 203 -8.99 12.66 -8.59
N SER A 204 -9.91 13.59 -8.88
CA SER A 204 -9.77 15.00 -8.50
C SER A 204 -10.70 15.35 -7.34
N VAL A 205 -10.13 15.86 -6.23
CA VAL A 205 -10.89 16.30 -5.06
C VAL A 205 -10.35 17.66 -4.61
N GLY A 206 -11.09 18.72 -4.85
CA GLY A 206 -10.55 20.07 -4.68
C GLY A 206 -9.32 20.27 -5.56
N ARG A 207 -8.17 20.51 -4.93
CA ARG A 207 -6.87 20.61 -5.63
C ARG A 207 -6.08 19.30 -5.63
N LEU A 208 -6.55 18.28 -4.92
CA LEU A 208 -5.91 16.98 -4.91
C LEU A 208 -6.06 16.34 -6.29
N GLN A 209 -4.95 15.96 -6.89
CA GLN A 209 -4.88 15.19 -8.14
C GLN A 209 -4.21 13.86 -7.80
N ILE A 210 -4.97 12.78 -7.84
CA ILE A 210 -4.52 11.45 -7.41
C ILE A 210 -4.67 10.48 -8.57
N ARG A 211 -3.55 9.99 -9.07
CA ARG A 211 -3.48 9.06 -10.19
C ARG A 211 -3.45 7.61 -9.70
N ALA A 212 -4.28 6.76 -10.28
CA ALA A 212 -4.26 5.32 -10.06
C ALA A 212 -3.29 4.63 -11.02
N LEU A 213 -2.42 3.78 -10.49
CA LEU A 213 -1.51 2.95 -11.28
C LEU A 213 -1.84 1.48 -11.00
N ALA A 214 -2.16 0.70 -12.04
CA ALA A 214 -2.37 -0.73 -11.89
C ALA A 214 -1.04 -1.43 -11.57
N THR A 215 -1.07 -2.22 -10.52
CA THR A 215 0.11 -2.93 -9.98
C THR A 215 -0.28 -4.34 -9.52
N PRO A 216 -0.71 -5.21 -10.46
CA PRO A 216 -1.13 -6.56 -10.14
C PRO A 216 0.01 -7.39 -9.54
N GLY A 217 -0.34 -8.41 -8.76
CA GLY A 217 0.61 -9.34 -8.13
C GLY A 217 0.19 -9.73 -6.73
N HIS A 218 0.10 -8.79 -5.80
CA HIS A 218 -0.45 -9.05 -4.46
C HIS A 218 -1.91 -9.50 -4.55
N THR A 219 -2.73 -8.73 -5.25
CA THR A 219 -4.01 -9.16 -5.81
C THR A 219 -4.03 -8.88 -7.31
N GLN A 220 -4.98 -9.46 -8.04
CA GLN A 220 -5.11 -9.28 -9.48
C GLN A 220 -5.43 -7.83 -9.86
N GLY A 221 -6.26 -7.16 -9.08
CA GLY A 221 -6.69 -5.80 -9.33
C GLY A 221 -6.02 -4.76 -8.42
N HIS A 222 -4.84 -5.05 -7.86
CA HIS A 222 -4.15 -4.09 -6.99
C HIS A 222 -3.86 -2.77 -7.70
N LEU A 223 -4.15 -1.65 -7.03
CA LEU A 223 -3.80 -0.30 -7.45
C LEU A 223 -2.90 0.37 -6.42
N VAL A 224 -1.98 1.21 -6.88
CA VAL A 224 -1.32 2.21 -6.03
C VAL A 224 -1.82 3.59 -6.43
N TYR A 225 -1.77 4.54 -5.50
CA TYR A 225 -2.25 5.90 -5.73
C TYR A 225 -1.11 6.90 -5.60
N LEU A 226 -0.90 7.68 -6.67
CA LEU A 226 0.11 8.73 -6.72
C LEU A 226 -0.57 10.10 -6.60
N LEU A 227 -0.40 10.77 -5.47
CA LEU A 227 -0.80 12.16 -5.29
C LEU A 227 0.26 13.07 -5.91
N ASP A 228 -0.17 13.94 -6.81
CA ASP A 228 0.68 14.97 -7.39
C ASP A 228 1.05 16.02 -6.34
N GLY A 229 2.34 16.25 -6.14
CA GLY A 229 2.87 17.22 -5.21
C GLY A 229 2.97 18.66 -5.77
N GLU A 230 2.95 18.82 -7.10
CA GLU A 230 3.17 20.10 -7.77
C GLU A 230 2.17 21.19 -7.33
N PRO A 231 0.85 20.92 -7.25
CA PRO A 231 -0.12 21.93 -6.80
C PRO A 231 0.16 22.47 -5.40
N TYR A 232 0.96 21.77 -4.63
CA TYR A 232 1.32 22.08 -3.25
C TYR A 232 2.78 22.50 -3.07
N LYS A 233 3.56 22.53 -4.16
CA LYS A 233 5.02 22.80 -4.15
C LYS A 233 5.76 21.84 -3.21
N GLY A 234 5.39 20.58 -3.23
CA GLY A 234 5.96 19.51 -2.41
C GLY A 234 6.27 18.27 -3.21
N PRO A 235 6.87 17.25 -2.59
CA PRO A 235 7.09 15.98 -3.23
C PRO A 235 5.77 15.27 -3.50
N SER A 236 5.73 14.46 -4.55
CA SER A 236 4.62 13.55 -4.81
C SER A 236 4.57 12.47 -3.72
N CYS A 237 3.39 11.91 -3.47
CA CYS A 237 3.16 10.88 -2.45
C CYS A 237 2.59 9.62 -3.10
N LEU A 238 3.27 8.49 -2.93
CA LEU A 238 2.85 7.18 -3.37
C LEU A 238 2.24 6.40 -2.21
N PHE A 239 0.95 6.12 -2.28
CA PHE A 239 0.24 5.21 -1.36
C PHE A 239 0.27 3.83 -1.99
N SER A 240 1.20 3.00 -1.52
CA SER A 240 1.58 1.76 -2.21
C SER A 240 0.79 0.52 -1.78
N GLY A 241 -0.12 0.63 -0.80
CA GLY A 241 -0.82 -0.53 -0.27
C GLY A 241 0.15 -1.68 0.03
N ASP A 242 -0.16 -2.86 -0.47
CA ASP A 242 0.63 -4.07 -0.27
C ASP A 242 1.53 -4.43 -1.47
N LEU A 243 1.79 -3.48 -2.36
CA LEU A 243 2.81 -3.65 -3.38
C LEU A 243 4.22 -3.50 -2.80
N LEU A 244 4.48 -2.35 -2.18
CA LEU A 244 5.81 -1.93 -1.73
C LEU A 244 5.76 -1.46 -0.29
N PHE A 245 6.66 -1.98 0.53
CA PHE A 245 6.88 -1.59 1.92
C PHE A 245 8.29 -1.01 2.09
N LEU A 246 8.54 -0.36 3.21
CA LEU A 246 9.90 -0.01 3.56
C LEU A 246 10.76 -1.28 3.61
N SER A 247 11.79 -1.31 2.77
CA SER A 247 12.73 -2.43 2.60
C SER A 247 12.06 -3.78 2.26
N GLY A 248 10.90 -3.76 1.59
CA GLY A 248 10.18 -4.98 1.28
C GLY A 248 9.15 -4.82 0.16
N CYS A 249 8.55 -5.93 -0.25
CA CYS A 249 7.37 -5.95 -1.12
C CYS A 249 6.32 -6.92 -0.58
N GLY A 250 5.10 -6.84 -1.11
CA GLY A 250 4.01 -7.73 -0.77
C GLY A 250 4.23 -9.17 -1.23
N ARG A 251 3.45 -10.08 -0.67
CA ARG A 251 3.35 -11.45 -1.19
C ARG A 251 2.61 -11.46 -2.51
N THR A 252 3.04 -12.31 -3.42
CA THR A 252 2.36 -12.52 -4.70
C THR A 252 1.30 -13.63 -4.52
N PHE A 253 0.06 -13.23 -4.16
CA PHE A 253 -1.03 -14.18 -3.97
C PHE A 253 -1.76 -14.52 -5.27
N GLU A 254 -1.91 -13.53 -6.15
CA GLU A 254 -2.75 -13.63 -7.35
C GLU A 254 -2.00 -13.17 -8.61
N GLY A 255 -0.73 -13.52 -8.73
CA GLY A 255 0.13 -13.19 -9.86
C GLY A 255 1.35 -14.10 -9.95
N THR A 256 2.26 -13.72 -10.83
CA THR A 256 3.57 -14.36 -10.99
C THR A 256 4.68 -13.43 -10.53
N ALA A 257 5.91 -13.92 -10.46
CA ALA A 257 7.07 -13.09 -10.14
C ALA A 257 7.29 -11.99 -11.20
N GLU A 258 7.04 -12.30 -12.47
CA GLU A 258 7.13 -11.35 -13.58
C GLU A 258 6.09 -10.25 -13.45
N THR A 259 4.85 -10.61 -13.09
CA THR A 259 3.77 -9.65 -12.85
C THR A 259 4.13 -8.70 -11.70
N MET A 260 4.61 -9.26 -10.58
CA MET A 260 5.03 -8.45 -9.43
C MET A 260 6.24 -7.56 -9.77
N LEU A 261 7.22 -8.09 -10.53
CA LEU A 261 8.38 -7.32 -10.98
C LEU A 261 7.97 -6.14 -11.86
N SER A 262 7.09 -6.35 -12.84
CA SER A 262 6.56 -5.30 -13.70
C SER A 262 5.85 -4.21 -12.89
N SER A 263 5.10 -4.60 -11.86
CA SER A 263 4.43 -3.68 -10.95
C SER A 263 5.41 -2.87 -10.11
N LEU A 264 6.49 -3.49 -9.62
CA LEU A 264 7.58 -2.80 -8.92
C LEU A 264 8.34 -1.85 -9.86
N ASP A 265 8.60 -2.26 -11.11
CA ASP A 265 9.25 -1.41 -12.12
C ASP A 265 8.39 -0.19 -12.48
N THR A 266 7.06 -0.33 -12.49
CA THR A 266 6.14 0.80 -12.68
C THR A 266 6.35 1.89 -11.63
N VAL A 267 6.51 1.53 -10.36
CA VAL A 267 6.77 2.51 -9.29
C VAL A 267 8.22 2.97 -9.24
N LEU A 268 9.16 2.13 -9.70
CA LEU A 268 10.56 2.53 -9.88
C LEU A 268 10.74 3.60 -10.97
N GLY A 269 9.81 3.76 -11.90
CA GLY A 269 9.80 4.84 -12.89
C GLY A 269 9.50 6.23 -12.29
N LEU A 270 9.06 6.31 -11.02
CA LEU A 270 8.75 7.57 -10.34
C LEU A 270 10.02 8.24 -9.80
N GLY A 271 9.96 9.56 -9.53
CA GLY A 271 11.11 10.35 -9.03
C GLY A 271 11.60 9.90 -7.65
N ASP A 272 12.87 10.10 -7.38
CA ASP A 272 13.55 9.69 -6.13
C ASP A 272 13.01 10.38 -4.88
N ASP A 273 12.50 11.59 -5.01
CA ASP A 273 11.91 12.40 -3.94
C ASP A 273 10.46 12.01 -3.60
N THR A 274 9.85 11.10 -4.40
CA THR A 274 8.50 10.60 -4.14
C THR A 274 8.43 9.91 -2.78
N LEU A 275 7.52 10.39 -1.92
CA LEU A 275 7.31 9.85 -0.58
C LEU A 275 6.52 8.55 -0.63
N LEU A 276 7.04 7.50 -0.01
CA LEU A 276 6.42 6.18 0.08
C LEU A 276 5.59 6.04 1.35
N TRP A 277 4.29 5.75 1.18
CA TRP A 277 3.30 5.51 2.22
C TRP A 277 2.73 4.08 2.08
N PRO A 278 3.31 3.08 2.78
CA PRO A 278 2.95 1.66 2.62
C PRO A 278 1.67 1.28 3.37
N GLY A 279 1.09 0.11 3.03
CA GLY A 279 -0.08 -0.44 3.73
C GLY A 279 0.18 -0.89 5.15
N HIS A 280 1.43 -1.28 5.48
CA HIS A 280 1.79 -1.83 6.78
C HIS A 280 3.11 -1.33 7.35
N GLU A 281 3.24 -1.43 8.67
CA GLU A 281 4.45 -1.16 9.44
C GLU A 281 5.33 -2.42 9.53
N TYR A 282 6.01 -2.75 8.46
CA TYR A 282 6.92 -3.91 8.40
C TYR A 282 8.40 -3.53 8.36
N ALA A 283 8.74 -2.25 8.54
CA ALA A 283 10.08 -1.73 8.29
C ALA A 283 11.18 -2.47 9.06
N GLU A 284 11.00 -2.67 10.37
CA GLU A 284 12.03 -3.31 11.20
C GLU A 284 12.29 -4.77 10.77
N GLU A 285 11.22 -5.54 10.54
CA GLU A 285 11.32 -6.92 10.08
C GLU A 285 11.92 -7.02 8.66
N ASN A 286 11.54 -6.11 7.77
CA ASN A 286 12.03 -6.09 6.39
C ASN A 286 13.51 -5.71 6.32
N LEU A 287 13.93 -4.69 7.09
CA LEU A 287 15.34 -4.28 7.17
C LEU A 287 16.21 -5.37 7.83
N GLY A 288 15.63 -6.12 8.78
CA GLY A 288 16.30 -7.31 9.33
C GLY A 288 16.58 -8.35 8.25
N PHE A 289 15.59 -8.65 7.41
CA PHE A 289 15.76 -9.55 6.27
C PHE A 289 16.77 -9.00 5.24
N ALA A 290 16.68 -7.72 4.89
CA ALA A 290 17.63 -7.10 3.97
C ALA A 290 19.08 -7.20 4.49
N GLY A 291 19.29 -7.13 5.82
CA GLY A 291 20.61 -7.34 6.43
C GLY A 291 21.14 -8.77 6.34
N VAL A 292 20.25 -9.77 6.20
CA VAL A 292 20.68 -11.16 5.93
C VAL A 292 21.14 -11.31 4.48
N VAL A 293 20.51 -10.60 3.55
CA VAL A 293 20.82 -10.70 2.11
C VAL A 293 22.00 -9.80 1.72
N GLU A 294 22.06 -8.59 2.26
CA GLU A 294 23.12 -7.61 1.99
C GLU A 294 23.71 -7.09 3.34
N PRO A 295 24.53 -7.87 4.04
CA PRO A 295 25.03 -7.50 5.38
C PRO A 295 25.87 -6.22 5.38
N GLU A 296 26.62 -5.95 4.32
CA GLU A 296 27.51 -4.80 4.19
C GLU A 296 26.80 -3.52 3.69
N ASN A 297 25.47 -3.53 3.51
CA ASN A 297 24.74 -2.37 3.01
C ASN A 297 24.59 -1.30 4.10
N LEU A 298 25.48 -0.29 4.07
CA LEU A 298 25.50 0.80 5.07
C LEU A 298 24.24 1.67 5.04
N ALA A 299 23.56 1.81 3.87
CA ALA A 299 22.31 2.56 3.79
C ALA A 299 21.20 1.84 4.56
N ARG A 300 21.13 0.50 4.43
CA ARG A 300 20.23 -0.37 5.18
C ARG A 300 20.49 -0.25 6.69
N GLU A 301 21.77 -0.28 7.12
CA GLU A 301 22.15 -0.20 8.54
C GLU A 301 21.68 1.13 9.16
N ARG A 302 21.98 2.25 8.50
CA ARG A 302 21.52 3.58 8.95
C ARG A 302 19.99 3.66 9.04
N LYS A 303 19.28 3.08 8.07
CA LYS A 303 17.82 3.06 8.10
C LYS A 303 17.27 2.20 9.23
N MET A 304 17.90 1.04 9.52
CA MET A 304 17.52 0.17 10.65
C MET A 304 17.64 0.92 11.98
N GLN A 305 18.76 1.59 12.22
CA GLN A 305 18.96 2.35 13.45
C GLN A 305 17.92 3.46 13.62
N TRP A 306 17.56 4.14 12.52
CA TRP A 306 16.51 5.14 12.55
C TRP A 306 15.14 4.52 12.84
N VAL A 307 14.81 3.39 12.19
CA VAL A 307 13.55 2.65 12.42
C VAL A 307 13.43 2.22 13.87
N GLN A 308 14.47 1.62 14.43
CA GLN A 308 14.48 1.20 15.83
C GLN A 308 14.22 2.35 16.80
N ARG A 309 14.85 3.52 16.58
CA ARG A 309 14.55 4.73 17.38
C ARG A 309 13.08 5.15 17.24
N GLN A 310 12.52 5.19 16.01
CA GLN A 310 11.11 5.51 15.81
C GLN A 310 10.19 4.51 16.53
N ARG A 311 10.52 3.22 16.46
CA ARG A 311 9.70 2.16 17.09
C ARG A 311 9.76 2.20 18.61
N MET A 312 10.93 2.46 19.20
CA MET A 312 11.08 2.69 20.65
C MET A 312 10.21 3.86 21.12
N GLU A 313 10.12 4.93 20.33
CA GLU A 313 9.26 6.08 20.60
C GLU A 313 7.79 5.84 20.18
N ARG A 314 7.43 4.64 19.74
CA ARG A 314 6.10 4.28 19.24
C ARG A 314 5.62 5.15 18.06
N LYS A 315 6.54 5.68 17.28
CA LYS A 315 6.27 6.45 16.06
C LYS A 315 6.22 5.53 14.84
N SER A 316 5.52 5.99 13.79
CA SER A 316 5.53 5.35 12.48
C SER A 316 6.90 5.50 11.82
N THR A 317 7.24 4.57 10.92
CA THR A 317 8.48 4.61 10.14
C THR A 317 8.26 5.11 8.71
N CYS A 318 7.03 5.42 8.32
CA CYS A 318 6.72 6.08 7.05
C CYS A 318 6.56 7.60 7.25
N PRO A 319 6.80 8.40 6.18
CA PRO A 319 7.23 7.96 4.87
C PRO A 319 8.73 7.64 4.80
N SER A 320 9.13 6.84 3.80
CA SER A 320 10.45 6.78 3.21
C SER A 320 10.42 7.56 1.89
N THR A 321 11.53 7.62 1.12
CA THR A 321 11.51 8.07 -0.26
C THR A 321 11.85 6.91 -1.20
N LEU A 322 11.43 6.98 -2.46
CA LEU A 322 11.81 5.95 -3.43
C LEU A 322 13.32 5.91 -3.65
N GLY A 323 14.00 7.05 -3.57
CA GLY A 323 15.46 7.12 -3.64
C GLY A 323 16.13 6.38 -2.48
N GLU A 324 15.62 6.53 -1.24
CA GLU A 324 16.09 5.74 -0.12
C GLU A 324 15.85 4.24 -0.35
N GLU A 325 14.64 3.85 -0.77
CA GLU A 325 14.29 2.45 -1.01
C GLU A 325 15.19 1.79 -2.08
N ARG A 326 15.52 2.49 -3.16
CA ARG A 326 16.47 2.01 -4.18
C ARG A 326 17.85 1.69 -3.61
N SER A 327 18.24 2.31 -2.51
CA SER A 327 19.57 2.11 -1.93
C SER A 327 19.68 0.84 -1.07
N TYR A 328 18.57 0.32 -0.54
CA TYR A 328 18.61 -0.82 0.40
C TYR A 328 17.47 -1.84 0.27
N ASN A 329 16.39 -1.57 -0.46
CA ASN A 329 15.31 -2.52 -0.59
C ASN A 329 15.69 -3.63 -1.58
N PRO A 330 15.91 -4.88 -1.16
CA PRO A 330 16.39 -5.93 -2.04
C PRO A 330 15.42 -6.25 -3.19
N PHE A 331 14.12 -6.04 -3.00
CA PHE A 331 13.10 -6.30 -4.03
C PHE A 331 13.10 -5.25 -5.15
N LEU A 332 13.66 -4.07 -4.93
CA LEU A 332 13.88 -3.04 -5.94
C LEU A 332 15.27 -3.13 -6.59
N ARG A 333 16.14 -4.02 -6.12
CA ARG A 333 17.55 -4.12 -6.50
C ARG A 333 17.88 -5.42 -7.24
N THR A 334 16.89 -6.09 -7.79
CA THR A 334 17.05 -7.37 -8.52
C THR A 334 17.98 -7.29 -9.74
N HIS A 335 18.36 -6.10 -10.18
CA HIS A 335 19.36 -5.85 -11.22
C HIS A 335 20.79 -5.75 -10.68
N CYS A 336 21.00 -5.71 -9.36
CA CYS A 336 22.32 -5.52 -8.75
C CYS A 336 23.09 -6.84 -8.69
N LEU A 337 24.31 -6.89 -9.21
CA LEU A 337 25.18 -8.07 -9.19
C LEU A 337 25.45 -8.56 -7.75
N VAL A 338 25.72 -7.64 -6.83
CA VAL A 338 25.95 -7.97 -5.41
C VAL A 338 24.80 -8.81 -4.84
N LEU A 339 23.55 -8.49 -5.21
CA LEU A 339 22.39 -9.24 -4.75
C LEU A 339 22.31 -10.62 -5.42
N GLN A 340 22.66 -10.70 -6.70
CA GLN A 340 22.72 -11.98 -7.44
C GLN A 340 23.77 -12.90 -6.84
N GLU A 341 24.97 -12.40 -6.59
CA GLU A 341 26.08 -13.13 -5.95
C GLU A 341 25.73 -13.61 -4.54
N ALA A 342 25.13 -12.75 -3.70
CA ALA A 342 24.70 -13.09 -2.35
C ALA A 342 23.66 -14.24 -2.31
N LEU A 343 22.88 -14.40 -3.36
CA LEU A 343 21.88 -15.46 -3.46
C LEU A 343 22.40 -16.74 -4.13
N GLY A 344 23.65 -16.72 -4.61
CA GLY A 344 24.32 -17.85 -5.27
C GLY A 344 23.84 -18.09 -6.71
N PRO A 345 24.39 -19.09 -7.40
CA PRO A 345 24.16 -19.32 -8.82
C PRO A 345 22.69 -19.60 -9.15
N GLY A 346 22.28 -19.15 -10.33
CA GLY A 346 20.95 -19.34 -10.88
C GLY A 346 20.67 -20.79 -11.34
N PRO A 347 19.41 -21.14 -11.58
CA PRO A 347 19.02 -22.47 -12.03
C PRO A 347 19.22 -22.72 -13.53
N GLY A 348 20.01 -21.89 -14.22
CA GLY A 348 20.12 -21.89 -15.68
C GLY A 348 20.54 -23.23 -16.29
N PRO A 349 19.80 -23.79 -17.26
CA PRO A 349 20.15 -25.02 -17.94
C PRO A 349 21.25 -24.87 -18.99
N THR A 350 21.73 -23.64 -19.25
CA THR A 350 22.62 -23.28 -20.38
C THR A 350 24.02 -22.82 -19.99
N GLY A 351 24.44 -23.01 -18.72
CA GLY A 351 25.77 -22.55 -18.26
C GLY A 351 25.90 -21.06 -18.03
N ASP A 352 24.84 -20.31 -18.20
CA ASP A 352 24.72 -18.94 -17.71
C ASP A 352 24.13 -19.01 -16.29
N ASP A 353 24.99 -18.90 -15.29
CA ASP A 353 24.61 -18.97 -13.86
C ASP A 353 23.86 -17.73 -13.36
N SER A 354 23.39 -16.85 -14.25
CA SER A 354 22.65 -15.64 -13.90
C SER A 354 21.16 -15.91 -13.71
N TYR A 355 20.57 -15.32 -12.65
CA TYR A 355 19.12 -15.27 -12.50
C TYR A 355 18.51 -14.21 -13.42
N SER A 356 17.37 -14.52 -14.03
CA SER A 356 16.49 -13.45 -14.49
C SER A 356 16.02 -12.62 -13.26
N ARG A 357 15.71 -11.34 -13.46
CA ARG A 357 15.22 -10.47 -12.36
C ARG A 357 13.97 -11.03 -11.68
N ALA A 358 13.10 -11.70 -12.42
CA ALA A 358 11.87 -12.29 -11.89
C ALA A 358 12.16 -13.53 -11.03
N GLU A 359 13.06 -14.40 -11.47
CA GLU A 359 13.51 -15.58 -10.67
C GLU A 359 14.20 -15.12 -9.38
N LEU A 360 15.00 -14.07 -9.45
CA LEU A 360 15.64 -13.47 -8.28
C LEU A 360 14.60 -12.91 -7.30
N LEU A 361 13.58 -12.22 -7.81
CA LEU A 361 12.47 -11.72 -7.02
C LEU A 361 11.71 -12.87 -6.33
N GLU A 362 11.41 -13.96 -7.04
CA GLU A 362 10.75 -15.14 -6.47
C GLU A 362 11.60 -15.76 -5.36
N LYS A 363 12.91 -15.90 -5.58
CA LYS A 363 13.84 -16.43 -4.59
C LYS A 363 13.89 -15.53 -3.33
N LEU A 364 14.01 -14.23 -3.50
CA LEU A 364 13.97 -13.27 -2.39
C LEU A 364 12.66 -13.37 -1.61
N ARG A 365 11.52 -13.43 -2.31
CA ARG A 365 10.21 -13.53 -1.65
C ARG A 365 10.09 -14.83 -0.85
N ARG A 366 10.55 -15.96 -1.41
CA ARG A 366 10.59 -17.25 -0.71
C ARG A 366 11.49 -17.22 0.55
N LEU A 367 12.68 -16.63 0.43
CA LEU A 367 13.60 -16.50 1.57
C LEU A 367 13.01 -15.60 2.67
N LYS A 368 12.35 -14.49 2.29
CA LYS A 368 11.67 -13.62 3.23
C LYS A 368 10.55 -14.34 3.99
N ASP A 369 9.78 -15.19 3.31
CA ASP A 369 8.71 -15.96 3.97
C ASP A 369 9.27 -17.00 4.96
N LEU A 370 10.42 -17.60 4.64
CA LEU A 370 11.12 -18.50 5.55
C LEU A 370 11.77 -17.75 6.74
N HIS A 371 12.29 -16.56 6.52
CA HIS A 371 12.86 -15.71 7.57
C HIS A 371 11.81 -15.30 8.61
N LYS A 372 10.58 -15.03 8.18
CA LYS A 372 9.45 -14.67 9.04
C LYS A 372 8.98 -15.84 9.93
N SER A 373 9.28 -17.08 9.54
CA SER A 373 8.85 -18.30 10.22
C SER A 373 9.77 -18.70 11.39
N LYS A 374 10.90 -18.05 11.52
CA LYS A 374 11.87 -18.21 12.63
C LYS A 374 11.60 -17.15 13.71
#